data_c48cce9bb3e3dec2c81e280e0d9cda65
#
_entry.id   c48cce9bb3e3dec2c81e280e0d9cda65
#
_cell.length_a   1.000
_cell.length_b   1.000
_cell.length_c   1.000
_cell.angle_alpha   90.00
_cell.angle_beta   90.00
_cell.angle_gamma   90.00
#
_symmetry.space_group_name_H-M   'P 1'
#
loop_
_entity.id
_entity.type
_entity.pdbx_description
1 polymer ?
#
loop_
_entity_poly.entity_id
_entity_poly.type
_entity_poly.pdbx_seq_one_letter_code
_entity_poly.pdbx_strand_id
1 'polypeptide(L)'
;HTAPKGKPFAGGLPMNLPMGIGKVYSPNITPDKKDGIGNWTFAQFDEAVRHGKSPRLGYLYPAMPYPSYARIEPQDMRALYAYFMHGVQPVAQANKPEDIPWPLNMRWPLAVWDWMFARDGVYKPDPKQTAQWNRGAYLVEGLGHCGACHTPRGPFLQEKALAPGGADGSLYLSGARIDNWYAANLRGDQSDGLGRWTPAELVQLLKTGRTANFTIVGSMTDVIHDSTQHLNDGDLEAIAVFLKSLSPIHPNAAINQPQTPVMTAAARAGDPLYAAHCAMCHQAQGQGIPNVFPALALNPTVNTPDPINTIRMMLHGGHTVETKGNPTPMAMPDLGATLGDTQVAEIASYVRSSWGNDAPNVSADEVAKIRKLVAAK
;
A
#
# COMPACT_ATOMS: atom_id res chain seq x y z
N HIS A 1 -13.43 -2.37 -7.40
CA HIS A 1 -14.40 -2.75 -8.46
C HIS A 1 -15.10 -1.54 -9.11
N THR A 2 -14.56 -0.32 -8.93
CA THR A 2 -15.05 0.90 -9.56
C THR A 2 -13.98 1.45 -10.48
N ALA A 3 -14.22 1.51 -11.78
CA ALA A 3 -13.29 2.12 -12.72
C ALA A 3 -13.26 3.65 -12.53
N PRO A 4 -12.16 4.36 -12.86
CA PRO A 4 -12.12 5.81 -12.84
C PRO A 4 -13.29 6.39 -13.64
N LYS A 5 -14.07 7.28 -13.02
CA LYS A 5 -15.33 7.85 -13.58
C LYS A 5 -16.42 6.82 -13.90
N GLY A 6 -16.27 5.56 -13.45
CA GLY A 6 -17.26 4.49 -13.59
C GLY A 6 -18.35 4.54 -12.53
N LYS A 7 -19.40 3.75 -12.73
CA LYS A 7 -20.44 3.55 -11.69
C LYS A 7 -19.88 2.70 -10.55
N PRO A 8 -20.26 2.95 -9.30
CA PRO A 8 -19.80 2.18 -8.15
C PRO A 8 -20.00 0.67 -8.34
N PHE A 9 -18.96 -0.10 -8.07
CA PHE A 9 -18.94 -1.57 -8.12
C PHE A 9 -19.29 -2.21 -9.48
N ALA A 10 -19.42 -1.42 -10.55
CA ALA A 10 -19.77 -1.93 -11.89
C ALA A 10 -18.59 -2.58 -12.64
N GLY A 11 -17.43 -2.66 -12.03
CA GLY A 11 -16.25 -3.30 -12.61
C GLY A 11 -15.47 -2.40 -13.58
N GLY A 12 -14.56 -3.03 -14.32
CA GLY A 12 -13.77 -2.38 -15.35
C GLY A 12 -12.51 -1.67 -14.87
N LEU A 13 -12.18 -1.74 -13.56
CA LEU A 13 -10.91 -1.24 -13.03
C LEU A 13 -9.77 -2.13 -13.54
N PRO A 14 -8.81 -1.58 -14.31
CA PRO A 14 -7.67 -2.35 -14.78
C PRO A 14 -6.67 -2.60 -13.66
N MET A 15 -6.21 -3.82 -13.54
CA MET A 15 -5.12 -4.23 -12.65
C MET A 15 -4.02 -4.86 -13.49
N ASN A 16 -2.87 -4.22 -13.56
CA ASN A 16 -1.71 -4.76 -14.26
C ASN A 16 -1.11 -5.89 -13.44
N LEU A 17 -0.94 -7.05 -14.07
CA LEU A 17 -0.19 -8.15 -13.45
C LEU A 17 1.32 -7.87 -13.58
N PRO A 18 2.12 -8.22 -12.55
CA PRO A 18 3.56 -8.02 -12.59
C PRO A 18 4.24 -8.72 -13.78
N MET A 19 5.47 -8.31 -14.09
CA MET A 19 6.31 -8.90 -15.15
C MET A 19 5.70 -8.85 -16.56
N GLY A 20 4.73 -7.97 -16.81
CA GLY A 20 4.10 -7.84 -18.13
C GLY A 20 3.20 -9.02 -18.52
N ILE A 21 2.72 -9.79 -17.56
CA ILE A 21 1.80 -10.94 -17.79
C ILE A 21 0.54 -10.49 -18.51
N GLY A 22 0.10 -9.23 -18.30
CA GLY A 22 -1.12 -8.68 -18.89
C GLY A 22 -1.96 -7.94 -17.87
N LYS A 23 -3.25 -7.78 -18.18
CA LYS A 23 -4.20 -7.05 -17.33
C LYS A 23 -5.41 -7.92 -17.00
N VAL A 24 -5.82 -7.86 -15.75
CA VAL A 24 -7.16 -8.30 -15.35
C VAL A 24 -8.02 -7.08 -15.10
N TYR A 25 -9.32 -7.22 -15.29
CA TYR A 25 -10.28 -6.17 -14.99
C TYR A 25 -11.18 -6.63 -13.85
N SER A 26 -11.41 -5.76 -12.88
CA SER A 26 -12.36 -6.06 -11.83
C SER A 26 -13.74 -6.34 -12.43
N PRO A 27 -14.43 -7.41 -12.01
CA PRO A 27 -15.78 -7.71 -12.50
C PRO A 27 -16.81 -6.77 -11.89
N ASN A 28 -17.98 -6.71 -12.54
CA ASN A 28 -19.20 -6.13 -12.01
C ASN A 28 -19.69 -6.97 -10.82
N ILE A 29 -19.69 -6.39 -9.63
CA ILE A 29 -20.17 -7.01 -8.40
C ILE A 29 -21.46 -6.36 -7.86
N THR A 30 -22.16 -5.60 -8.70
CA THR A 30 -23.51 -5.11 -8.38
C THR A 30 -24.52 -6.25 -8.43
N PRO A 31 -25.72 -6.10 -7.81
CA PRO A 31 -26.76 -7.14 -7.86
C PRO A 31 -27.50 -7.19 -9.21
N ASP A 32 -26.84 -6.81 -10.31
CA ASP A 32 -27.36 -7.06 -11.66
C ASP A 32 -27.36 -8.55 -11.96
N LYS A 33 -28.50 -9.07 -12.44
CA LYS A 33 -28.69 -10.52 -12.65
C LYS A 33 -27.94 -11.05 -13.86
N LYS A 34 -27.67 -10.22 -14.86
CA LYS A 34 -27.00 -10.64 -16.10
C LYS A 34 -25.49 -10.45 -16.01
N ASP A 35 -25.07 -9.27 -15.68
CA ASP A 35 -23.66 -8.86 -15.77
C ASP A 35 -22.95 -8.84 -14.41
N GLY A 36 -23.69 -8.74 -13.30
CA GLY A 36 -23.22 -8.72 -11.93
C GLY A 36 -23.35 -10.04 -11.18
N ILE A 37 -23.51 -9.94 -9.86
CA ILE A 37 -23.63 -11.08 -8.94
C ILE A 37 -25.06 -11.33 -8.45
N GLY A 38 -26.08 -10.68 -9.05
CA GLY A 38 -27.47 -10.71 -8.57
C GLY A 38 -28.15 -12.09 -8.54
N ASN A 39 -27.60 -13.08 -9.22
CA ASN A 39 -28.07 -14.48 -9.18
C ASN A 39 -27.20 -15.38 -8.27
N TRP A 40 -26.19 -14.83 -7.56
CA TRP A 40 -25.33 -15.64 -6.72
C TRP A 40 -26.00 -15.97 -5.39
N THR A 41 -25.88 -17.22 -4.96
CA THR A 41 -26.23 -17.61 -3.58
C THR A 41 -25.15 -17.12 -2.61
N PHE A 42 -25.49 -17.08 -1.32
CA PHE A 42 -24.48 -16.77 -0.28
C PHE A 42 -23.26 -17.71 -0.35
N ALA A 43 -23.48 -19.01 -0.57
CA ALA A 43 -22.38 -19.97 -0.69
C ALA A 43 -21.44 -19.67 -1.86
N GLN A 44 -21.99 -19.26 -3.01
CA GLN A 44 -21.18 -18.86 -4.17
C GLN A 44 -20.41 -17.56 -3.94
N PHE A 45 -21.00 -16.60 -3.22
CA PHE A 45 -20.34 -15.37 -2.84
C PHE A 45 -19.20 -15.64 -1.83
N ASP A 46 -19.47 -16.43 -0.79
CA ASP A 46 -18.48 -16.82 0.22
C ASP A 46 -17.29 -17.56 -0.42
N GLU A 47 -17.54 -18.52 -1.31
CA GLU A 47 -16.51 -19.26 -2.02
C GLU A 47 -15.65 -18.34 -2.93
N ALA A 48 -16.29 -17.37 -3.59
CA ALA A 48 -15.55 -16.41 -4.41
C ALA A 48 -14.68 -15.46 -3.58
N VAL A 49 -15.19 -14.96 -2.45
CA VAL A 49 -14.48 -14.01 -1.61
C VAL A 49 -13.37 -14.68 -0.82
N ARG A 50 -13.60 -15.86 -0.23
CA ARG A 50 -12.61 -16.55 0.62
C ARG A 50 -11.60 -17.37 -0.16
N HIS A 51 -12.05 -18.02 -1.23
CA HIS A 51 -11.27 -19.04 -1.92
C HIS A 51 -11.01 -18.70 -3.39
N GLY A 52 -11.39 -17.50 -3.82
CA GLY A 52 -11.11 -17.06 -5.19
C GLY A 52 -11.80 -17.92 -6.26
N LYS A 53 -12.95 -18.58 -5.95
CA LYS A 53 -13.66 -19.43 -6.90
C LYS A 53 -14.97 -18.81 -7.35
N SER A 54 -15.00 -18.29 -8.56
CA SER A 54 -16.17 -17.68 -9.17
C SER A 54 -17.03 -18.71 -9.90
N PRO A 55 -18.37 -18.68 -9.77
CA PRO A 55 -19.26 -19.56 -10.55
C PRO A 55 -19.12 -19.41 -12.07
N ARG A 56 -18.70 -18.22 -12.55
CA ARG A 56 -18.55 -17.94 -13.99
C ARG A 56 -17.14 -18.21 -14.53
N LEU A 57 -16.11 -17.92 -13.73
CA LEU A 57 -14.73 -17.88 -14.19
C LEU A 57 -13.88 -19.04 -13.65
N GLY A 58 -14.40 -19.82 -12.70
CA GLY A 58 -13.58 -20.76 -11.95
C GLY A 58 -12.59 -20.02 -11.03
N TYR A 59 -11.33 -20.41 -11.00
CA TYR A 59 -10.31 -19.78 -10.16
C TYR A 59 -10.01 -18.35 -10.59
N LEU A 60 -9.96 -17.45 -9.63
CA LEU A 60 -9.62 -16.05 -9.82
C LEU A 60 -8.12 -15.84 -9.68
N TYR A 61 -7.58 -14.85 -10.40
CA TYR A 61 -6.21 -14.41 -10.15
C TYR A 61 -6.10 -13.77 -8.76
N PRO A 62 -4.98 -13.99 -8.02
CA PRO A 62 -4.74 -13.42 -6.69
C PRO A 62 -4.45 -11.90 -6.73
N ALA A 63 -4.89 -11.21 -7.78
CA ALA A 63 -5.06 -9.76 -7.81
C ALA A 63 -6.18 -9.32 -6.85
N MET A 64 -7.18 -10.16 -6.62
CA MET A 64 -8.08 -10.06 -5.48
C MET A 64 -7.43 -10.77 -4.28
N PRO A 65 -7.28 -10.11 -3.11
CA PRO A 65 -6.54 -10.66 -1.97
C PRO A 65 -7.38 -11.69 -1.17
N TYR A 66 -7.95 -12.68 -1.84
CA TYR A 66 -8.75 -13.72 -1.19
C TYR A 66 -7.98 -14.54 -0.11
N PRO A 67 -6.64 -14.69 -0.17
CA PRO A 67 -5.92 -15.29 0.96
C PRO A 67 -6.06 -14.50 2.27
N SER A 68 -6.22 -13.18 2.19
CA SER A 68 -6.57 -12.35 3.35
C SER A 68 -8.05 -12.42 3.69
N TYR A 69 -8.93 -12.41 2.68
CA TYR A 69 -10.38 -12.48 2.89
C TYR A 69 -10.86 -13.84 3.43
N ALA A 70 -10.06 -14.90 3.32
CA ALA A 70 -10.32 -16.16 4.02
C ALA A 70 -10.47 -15.98 5.54
N ARG A 71 -9.86 -14.92 6.11
CA ARG A 71 -9.91 -14.58 7.54
C ARG A 71 -11.23 -13.95 7.98
N ILE A 72 -12.07 -13.49 7.08
CA ILE A 72 -13.33 -12.78 7.41
C ILE A 72 -14.23 -13.69 8.26
N GLU A 73 -14.76 -13.17 9.36
CA GLU A 73 -15.70 -13.90 10.20
C GLU A 73 -17.03 -14.16 9.48
N PRO A 74 -17.74 -15.27 9.78
CA PRO A 74 -18.98 -15.62 9.09
C PRO A 74 -20.08 -14.55 9.18
N GLN A 75 -20.13 -13.81 10.29
CA GLN A 75 -21.09 -12.73 10.47
C GLN A 75 -20.79 -11.56 9.52
N ASP A 76 -19.53 -11.14 9.41
CA ASP A 76 -19.12 -10.07 8.51
C ASP A 76 -19.27 -10.46 7.04
N MET A 77 -19.01 -11.73 6.69
CA MET A 77 -19.25 -12.24 5.34
C MET A 77 -20.74 -12.17 4.96
N ARG A 78 -21.64 -12.50 5.90
CA ARG A 78 -23.10 -12.35 5.67
C ARG A 78 -23.50 -10.88 5.51
N ALA A 79 -22.90 -10.00 6.31
CA ALA A 79 -23.14 -8.56 6.21
C ALA A 79 -22.67 -8.00 4.86
N LEU A 80 -21.49 -8.41 4.38
CA LEU A 80 -20.98 -8.07 3.05
C LEU A 80 -21.91 -8.55 1.93
N TYR A 81 -22.36 -9.81 1.99
CA TYR A 81 -23.32 -10.34 1.02
C TYR A 81 -24.62 -9.55 1.02
N ALA A 82 -25.17 -9.28 2.19
CA ALA A 82 -26.40 -8.49 2.32
C ALA A 82 -26.23 -7.07 1.75
N TYR A 83 -25.08 -6.44 2.01
CA TYR A 83 -24.76 -5.12 1.46
C TYR A 83 -24.74 -5.14 -0.07
N PHE A 84 -24.01 -6.08 -0.68
CA PHE A 84 -23.92 -6.14 -2.14
C PHE A 84 -25.24 -6.52 -2.80
N MET A 85 -26.06 -7.36 -2.17
CA MET A 85 -27.33 -7.80 -2.74
C MET A 85 -28.48 -6.80 -2.56
N HIS A 86 -28.44 -5.96 -1.51
CA HIS A 86 -29.58 -5.10 -1.14
C HIS A 86 -29.19 -3.62 -0.97
N GLY A 87 -27.92 -3.30 -0.69
CA GLY A 87 -27.45 -1.92 -0.46
C GLY A 87 -26.85 -1.27 -1.71
N VAL A 88 -26.48 -2.06 -2.71
CA VAL A 88 -25.87 -1.57 -3.95
C VAL A 88 -26.91 -1.53 -5.08
N GLN A 89 -26.89 -0.47 -5.89
CA GLN A 89 -27.77 -0.38 -7.06
C GLN A 89 -27.28 -1.30 -8.18
N PRO A 90 -28.19 -2.07 -8.84
CA PRO A 90 -27.80 -2.89 -9.98
C PRO A 90 -27.37 -2.03 -11.16
N VAL A 91 -26.30 -2.44 -11.83
CA VAL A 91 -25.76 -1.77 -13.02
C VAL A 91 -25.58 -2.76 -14.14
N ALA A 92 -26.32 -2.61 -15.22
CA ALA A 92 -26.17 -3.39 -16.44
C ALA A 92 -24.90 -2.93 -17.19
N GLN A 93 -23.78 -3.53 -16.84
CA GLN A 93 -22.46 -3.28 -17.46
C GLN A 93 -21.74 -4.61 -17.63
N ALA A 94 -21.51 -4.99 -18.88
CA ALA A 94 -20.77 -6.21 -19.20
C ALA A 94 -19.33 -6.15 -18.68
N ASN A 95 -18.83 -7.28 -18.20
CA ASN A 95 -17.45 -7.42 -17.75
C ASN A 95 -16.50 -7.31 -18.94
N LYS A 96 -15.40 -6.58 -18.75
CA LYS A 96 -14.31 -6.51 -19.74
C LYS A 96 -13.57 -7.85 -19.76
N PRO A 97 -13.20 -8.36 -20.96
CA PRO A 97 -12.33 -9.53 -21.06
C PRO A 97 -10.94 -9.19 -20.49
N GLU A 98 -10.29 -10.17 -19.91
CA GLU A 98 -8.90 -10.05 -19.49
C GLU A 98 -7.96 -9.93 -20.69
N ASP A 99 -6.86 -9.23 -20.51
CA ASP A 99 -5.80 -9.06 -21.50
C ASP A 99 -4.57 -9.84 -21.03
N ILE A 100 -4.70 -11.16 -21.02
CA ILE A 100 -3.64 -12.11 -20.62
C ILE A 100 -3.40 -13.08 -21.79
N PRO A 101 -2.17 -13.17 -22.30
CA PRO A 101 -1.87 -14.05 -23.42
C PRO A 101 -1.92 -15.54 -23.02
N TRP A 102 -2.25 -16.38 -23.99
CA TRP A 102 -2.08 -17.82 -23.84
C TRP A 102 -0.58 -18.16 -23.66
N PRO A 103 -0.18 -19.13 -22.82
CA PRO A 103 -1.01 -20.00 -21.97
C PRO A 103 -1.35 -19.44 -20.58
N LEU A 104 -0.94 -18.21 -20.24
CA LEU A 104 -1.09 -17.62 -18.91
C LEU A 104 -2.55 -17.32 -18.55
N ASN A 105 -3.46 -17.25 -19.52
CA ASN A 105 -4.90 -17.10 -19.31
C ASN A 105 -5.63 -18.40 -18.90
N MET A 106 -4.94 -19.53 -18.87
CA MET A 106 -5.51 -20.76 -18.31
C MET A 106 -5.64 -20.65 -16.81
N ARG A 107 -6.85 -20.91 -16.28
CA ARG A 107 -7.16 -20.72 -14.86
C ARG A 107 -6.99 -21.94 -13.97
N TRP A 108 -6.93 -23.14 -14.55
CA TRP A 108 -6.73 -24.36 -13.79
C TRP A 108 -5.40 -24.42 -13.00
N PRO A 109 -4.27 -23.82 -13.46
CA PRO A 109 -3.03 -23.82 -12.66
C PRO A 109 -3.17 -23.01 -11.37
N LEU A 110 -4.15 -22.07 -11.30
CA LEU A 110 -4.41 -21.32 -10.09
C LEU A 110 -4.91 -22.22 -8.94
N ALA A 111 -5.50 -23.40 -9.24
CA ALA A 111 -5.83 -24.38 -8.21
C ALA A 111 -4.58 -24.90 -7.47
N VAL A 112 -3.47 -25.07 -8.20
CA VAL A 112 -2.18 -25.45 -7.59
C VAL A 112 -1.59 -24.31 -6.79
N TRP A 113 -1.70 -23.09 -7.31
CA TRP A 113 -1.28 -21.90 -6.60
C TRP A 113 -2.06 -21.73 -5.27
N ASP A 114 -3.37 -21.89 -5.32
CA ASP A 114 -4.25 -21.82 -4.12
C ASP A 114 -3.84 -22.86 -3.08
N TRP A 115 -3.65 -24.10 -3.52
CA TRP A 115 -3.22 -25.19 -2.64
C TRP A 115 -1.88 -24.90 -1.95
N MET A 116 -0.94 -24.25 -2.65
CA MET A 116 0.38 -23.94 -2.09
C MET A 116 0.39 -22.69 -1.21
N PHE A 117 -0.38 -21.67 -1.55
CA PHE A 117 -0.18 -20.31 -1.02
C PHE A 117 -1.43 -19.66 -0.41
N ALA A 118 -2.64 -20.12 -0.77
CA ALA A 118 -3.82 -19.57 -0.17
C ALA A 118 -3.96 -20.03 1.28
N ARG A 119 -4.33 -19.08 2.14
CA ARG A 119 -4.64 -19.38 3.53
C ARG A 119 -6.04 -19.98 3.60
N ASP A 120 -6.19 -20.98 4.42
CA ASP A 120 -7.49 -21.55 4.77
C ASP A 120 -7.86 -21.18 6.22
N GLY A 121 -9.13 -20.85 6.42
CA GLY A 121 -9.74 -20.67 7.74
C GLY A 121 -9.89 -19.23 8.23
N VAL A 122 -11.02 -19.05 8.87
CA VAL A 122 -11.48 -17.83 9.54
C VAL A 122 -10.49 -17.41 10.63
N TYR A 123 -10.41 -16.10 10.87
CA TYR A 123 -9.61 -15.57 11.98
C TYR A 123 -10.02 -16.22 13.30
N LYS A 124 -9.01 -16.58 14.09
CA LYS A 124 -9.20 -17.09 15.45
C LYS A 124 -8.46 -16.15 16.40
N PRO A 125 -9.16 -15.56 17.37
CA PRO A 125 -8.52 -14.71 18.37
C PRO A 125 -7.42 -15.45 19.13
N ASP A 126 -6.30 -14.79 19.35
CA ASP A 126 -5.26 -15.29 20.25
C ASP A 126 -5.68 -15.02 21.71
N PRO A 127 -5.89 -16.08 22.52
CA PRO A 127 -6.31 -15.91 23.92
C PRO A 127 -5.25 -15.27 24.83
N LYS A 128 -4.01 -15.14 24.36
CA LYS A 128 -2.92 -14.46 25.07
C LYS A 128 -2.91 -12.95 24.84
N GLN A 129 -3.70 -12.47 23.90
CA GLN A 129 -3.77 -11.06 23.50
C GLN A 129 -5.06 -10.42 23.98
N THR A 130 -5.06 -9.08 24.05
CA THR A 130 -6.26 -8.31 24.40
C THR A 130 -7.31 -8.38 23.28
N ALA A 131 -8.57 -8.09 23.60
CA ALA A 131 -9.64 -7.98 22.62
C ALA A 131 -9.32 -6.90 21.55
N GLN A 132 -8.75 -5.78 21.97
CA GLN A 132 -8.35 -4.69 21.06
C GLN A 132 -7.24 -5.13 20.10
N TRP A 133 -6.23 -5.85 20.59
CA TRP A 133 -5.18 -6.40 19.74
C TRP A 133 -5.76 -7.38 18.72
N ASN A 134 -6.61 -8.30 19.17
CA ASN A 134 -7.28 -9.29 18.31
C ASN A 134 -8.16 -8.62 17.24
N ARG A 135 -8.87 -7.54 17.59
CA ARG A 135 -9.64 -6.75 16.63
C ARG A 135 -8.72 -6.11 15.57
N GLY A 136 -7.58 -5.56 16.00
CA GLY A 136 -6.58 -4.99 15.09
C GLY A 136 -5.99 -6.04 14.15
N ALA A 137 -5.60 -7.20 14.67
CA ALA A 137 -5.09 -8.32 13.89
C ALA A 137 -6.11 -8.79 12.84
N TYR A 138 -7.37 -8.95 13.24
CA TYR A 138 -8.47 -9.31 12.35
C TYR A 138 -8.64 -8.31 11.19
N LEU A 139 -8.61 -7.00 11.50
CA LEU A 139 -8.73 -5.96 10.49
C LEU A 139 -7.53 -5.92 9.54
N VAL A 140 -6.32 -5.98 10.07
CA VAL A 140 -5.08 -5.88 9.28
C VAL A 140 -4.84 -7.11 8.41
N GLU A 141 -5.03 -8.32 8.98
CA GLU A 141 -4.82 -9.58 8.27
C GLU A 141 -5.97 -9.96 7.32
N GLY A 142 -7.18 -9.49 7.61
CA GLY A 142 -8.41 -9.86 6.90
C GLY A 142 -8.94 -8.72 6.03
N LEU A 143 -9.91 -7.96 6.55
CA LEU A 143 -10.66 -6.96 5.78
C LEU A 143 -9.79 -5.84 5.19
N GLY A 144 -8.76 -5.38 5.91
CA GLY A 144 -7.82 -4.36 5.46
C GLY A 144 -6.73 -4.88 4.54
N HIS A 145 -6.50 -6.21 4.50
CA HIS A 145 -5.50 -6.91 3.67
C HIS A 145 -4.17 -6.16 3.50
N CYS A 146 -3.68 -5.53 4.57
CA CYS A 146 -2.49 -4.67 4.52
C CYS A 146 -1.26 -5.41 3.98
N GLY A 147 -1.15 -6.72 4.24
CA GLY A 147 -0.11 -7.60 3.72
C GLY A 147 -0.03 -7.62 2.20
N ALA A 148 -1.16 -7.46 1.49
CA ALA A 148 -1.20 -7.47 0.04
C ALA A 148 -0.28 -6.43 -0.63
N CYS A 149 -0.04 -5.30 0.05
CA CYS A 149 0.89 -4.26 -0.40
C CYS A 149 2.18 -4.21 0.43
N HIS A 150 2.09 -4.41 1.74
CA HIS A 150 3.18 -4.17 2.68
C HIS A 150 4.04 -5.41 2.99
N THR A 151 3.75 -6.57 2.40
CA THR A 151 4.55 -7.80 2.55
C THR A 151 5.27 -8.14 1.24
N PRO A 152 6.56 -8.50 1.27
CA PRO A 152 7.29 -8.89 0.09
C PRO A 152 6.65 -10.07 -0.65
N ARG A 153 6.79 -10.09 -1.97
CA ARG A 153 6.28 -11.16 -2.83
C ARG A 153 7.35 -12.19 -3.14
N GLY A 154 6.94 -13.44 -3.25
CA GLY A 154 7.76 -14.53 -3.75
C GLY A 154 7.71 -14.66 -5.28
N PRO A 155 8.40 -15.65 -5.84
CA PRO A 155 8.54 -15.82 -7.29
C PRO A 155 7.21 -16.13 -8.00
N PHE A 156 6.22 -16.68 -7.29
CA PHE A 156 4.88 -16.93 -7.82
C PHE A 156 3.88 -15.82 -7.44
N LEU A 157 4.37 -14.63 -7.11
CA LEU A 157 3.62 -13.44 -6.74
C LEU A 157 2.81 -13.59 -5.42
N GLN A 158 3.01 -14.69 -4.68
CA GLN A 158 2.44 -14.89 -3.35
C GLN A 158 3.04 -13.94 -2.33
N GLU A 159 2.29 -13.55 -1.32
CA GLU A 159 2.84 -12.90 -0.13
C GLU A 159 3.77 -13.89 0.59
N LYS A 160 4.97 -13.45 0.98
CA LYS A 160 5.93 -14.31 1.68
C LYS A 160 5.48 -14.67 3.10
N ALA A 161 4.61 -13.87 3.67
CA ALA A 161 3.97 -14.15 4.95
C ALA A 161 2.55 -13.56 4.98
N LEU A 162 1.60 -14.27 5.57
CA LEU A 162 0.21 -13.84 5.69
C LEU A 162 -0.16 -13.43 7.13
N ALA A 163 0.76 -13.56 8.08
CA ALA A 163 0.61 -13.18 9.48
C ALA A 163 1.99 -13.04 10.15
N PRO A 164 2.09 -12.42 11.34
CA PRO A 164 3.37 -12.23 12.04
C PRO A 164 3.98 -13.50 12.64
N GLY A 165 3.24 -14.60 12.66
CA GLY A 165 3.70 -15.90 13.18
C GLY A 165 4.36 -16.79 12.14
N GLY A 166 5.05 -17.86 12.62
CA GLY A 166 5.72 -18.84 11.75
C GLY A 166 7.14 -18.43 11.33
N ALA A 167 7.79 -19.28 10.50
CA ALA A 167 9.18 -19.11 10.10
C ALA A 167 9.43 -17.78 9.35
N ASP A 168 8.52 -17.42 8.48
CA ASP A 168 8.61 -16.19 7.64
C ASP A 168 7.84 -14.99 8.23
N GLY A 169 7.35 -15.10 9.46
CA GLY A 169 6.53 -14.07 10.11
C GLY A 169 7.21 -12.70 10.24
N SER A 170 8.54 -12.66 10.24
CA SER A 170 9.32 -11.41 10.21
C SER A 170 9.16 -10.64 8.89
N LEU A 171 8.80 -11.31 7.81
CA LEU A 171 8.54 -10.68 6.50
C LEU A 171 7.15 -10.07 6.40
N TYR A 172 6.22 -10.46 7.29
CA TYR A 172 4.87 -9.90 7.30
C TYR A 172 4.92 -8.40 7.60
N LEU A 173 4.36 -7.60 6.70
CA LEU A 173 4.34 -6.13 6.76
C LEU A 173 5.73 -5.46 6.80
N SER A 174 6.75 -6.12 6.25
CA SER A 174 8.13 -5.61 6.25
C SER A 174 8.45 -4.60 5.14
N GLY A 175 7.45 -4.21 4.38
CA GLY A 175 7.60 -3.34 3.21
C GLY A 175 7.81 -4.11 1.92
N ALA A 176 7.30 -3.57 0.81
CA ALA A 176 7.41 -4.22 -0.50
C ALA A 176 7.22 -3.24 -1.66
N ARG A 177 7.78 -3.56 -2.81
CA ARG A 177 7.50 -2.83 -4.06
C ARG A 177 6.21 -3.34 -4.68
N ILE A 178 5.26 -2.44 -4.94
CA ILE A 178 4.01 -2.72 -5.63
C ILE A 178 3.57 -1.51 -6.48
N ASP A 179 3.03 -1.73 -7.67
CA ASP A 179 2.56 -0.69 -8.60
C ASP A 179 3.54 0.47 -8.83
N ASN A 180 4.82 0.15 -8.88
CA ASN A 180 5.90 1.12 -8.98
C ASN A 180 5.95 2.12 -7.80
N TRP A 181 5.47 1.71 -6.63
CA TRP A 181 5.67 2.34 -5.35
C TRP A 181 6.33 1.37 -4.38
N TYR A 182 6.96 1.88 -3.36
CA TYR A 182 7.40 1.08 -2.22
C TYR A 182 6.42 1.30 -1.07
N ALA A 183 5.63 0.28 -0.75
CA ALA A 183 4.79 0.26 0.43
C ALA A 183 5.69 0.10 1.67
N ALA A 184 5.56 1.02 2.62
CA ALA A 184 6.46 1.15 3.76
C ALA A 184 6.46 -0.09 4.67
N ASN A 185 7.54 -0.26 5.41
CA ASN A 185 7.63 -1.18 6.55
C ASN A 185 6.66 -0.71 7.66
N LEU A 186 5.72 -1.56 8.05
CA LEU A 186 4.74 -1.30 9.12
C LEU A 186 5.12 -1.94 10.45
N ARG A 187 6.36 -2.35 10.62
CA ARG A 187 6.87 -2.97 11.84
C ARG A 187 7.59 -1.94 12.73
N GLY A 188 8.13 -2.43 13.87
CA GLY A 188 8.74 -1.60 14.91
C GLY A 188 10.11 -0.99 14.60
N ASP A 189 10.57 -1.07 13.34
CA ASP A 189 11.86 -0.49 12.93
C ASP A 189 11.87 1.03 13.12
N GLN A 190 13.02 1.56 13.59
CA GLN A 190 13.14 2.95 13.99
C GLN A 190 13.41 3.89 12.81
N SER A 191 14.05 3.40 11.74
CA SER A 191 14.48 4.22 10.60
C SER A 191 13.37 4.33 9.55
N ASP A 192 12.90 3.19 9.05
CA ASP A 192 11.99 3.05 7.90
C ASP A 192 10.63 2.44 8.26
N GLY A 193 10.40 2.12 9.56
CA GLY A 193 9.17 1.54 10.09
C GLY A 193 8.39 2.47 11.02
N LEU A 194 7.52 1.86 11.82
CA LEU A 194 6.63 2.56 12.75
C LEU A 194 7.20 2.72 14.17
N GLY A 195 8.48 2.39 14.39
CA GLY A 195 9.06 2.38 15.74
C GLY A 195 8.93 3.72 16.47
N ARG A 196 9.11 4.83 15.77
CA ARG A 196 9.03 6.20 16.31
C ARG A 196 7.62 6.80 16.36
N TRP A 197 6.64 6.13 15.76
CA TRP A 197 5.27 6.63 15.70
C TRP A 197 4.51 6.32 16.98
N THR A 198 3.75 7.27 17.46
CA THR A 198 2.78 7.04 18.52
C THR A 198 1.52 6.38 17.96
N PRO A 199 0.76 5.62 18.77
CA PRO A 199 -0.54 5.10 18.33
C PRO A 199 -1.49 6.19 17.83
N ALA A 200 -1.50 7.35 18.48
CA ALA A 200 -2.34 8.50 18.09
C ALA A 200 -1.98 9.05 16.70
N GLU A 201 -0.69 9.14 16.35
CA GLU A 201 -0.26 9.54 15.02
C GLU A 201 -0.66 8.52 13.95
N LEU A 202 -0.63 7.22 14.25
CA LEU A 202 -1.10 6.18 13.34
C LEU A 202 -2.62 6.28 13.11
N VAL A 203 -3.40 6.49 14.17
CA VAL A 203 -4.84 6.73 14.08
C VAL A 203 -5.12 7.97 13.22
N GLN A 204 -4.43 9.08 13.51
CA GLN A 204 -4.57 10.31 12.73
C GLN A 204 -4.21 10.09 11.26
N LEU A 205 -3.11 9.39 10.97
CA LEU A 205 -2.68 9.10 9.60
C LEU A 205 -3.71 8.28 8.83
N LEU A 206 -4.22 7.20 9.44
CA LEU A 206 -5.23 6.35 8.83
C LEU A 206 -6.59 7.06 8.66
N LYS A 207 -6.91 8.01 9.54
CA LYS A 207 -8.15 8.78 9.49
C LYS A 207 -8.11 9.92 8.47
N THR A 208 -6.98 10.60 8.34
CA THR A 208 -6.88 11.86 7.61
C THR A 208 -5.88 11.86 6.46
N GLY A 209 -5.03 10.83 6.37
CA GLY A 209 -3.92 10.76 5.41
C GLY A 209 -2.70 11.60 5.78
N ARG A 210 -2.70 12.22 6.97
CA ARG A 210 -1.59 13.10 7.41
C ARG A 210 -1.44 13.15 8.92
N THR A 211 -0.24 13.50 9.34
CA THR A 211 0.06 14.00 10.70
C THR A 211 0.62 15.42 10.59
N ALA A 212 1.09 15.99 11.68
CA ALA A 212 1.75 17.29 11.65
C ALA A 212 2.94 17.33 10.68
N ASN A 213 3.73 16.26 10.63
CA ASN A 213 5.01 16.22 9.91
C ASN A 213 5.07 15.21 8.75
N PHE A 214 4.03 14.43 8.55
CA PHE A 214 4.01 13.37 7.54
C PHE A 214 2.70 13.37 6.75
N THR A 215 2.76 12.95 5.50
CA THR A 215 1.58 12.80 4.64
C THR A 215 1.69 11.56 3.77
N ILE A 216 0.56 10.94 3.51
CA ILE A 216 0.42 9.83 2.55
C ILE A 216 0.41 10.39 1.13
N VAL A 217 1.09 9.67 0.25
CA VAL A 217 1.11 9.90 -1.19
C VAL A 217 1.04 8.57 -1.95
N GLY A 218 0.78 8.61 -3.24
CA GLY A 218 0.72 7.43 -4.10
C GLY A 218 -0.51 6.55 -3.84
N SER A 219 -0.42 5.26 -4.13
CA SER A 219 -1.57 4.34 -4.09
C SER A 219 -2.21 4.20 -2.69
N MET A 220 -1.49 4.53 -1.62
CA MET A 220 -2.09 4.52 -0.28
C MET A 220 -3.14 5.63 -0.09
N THR A 221 -3.15 6.67 -0.93
CA THR A 221 -4.20 7.71 -0.90
C THR A 221 -5.59 7.14 -1.14
N ASP A 222 -5.73 6.18 -2.05
CA ASP A 222 -7.00 5.52 -2.35
C ASP A 222 -7.49 4.70 -1.14
N VAL A 223 -6.56 4.02 -0.44
CA VAL A 223 -6.89 3.25 0.77
C VAL A 223 -7.43 4.16 1.89
N ILE A 224 -6.80 5.32 2.08
CA ILE A 224 -7.29 6.31 3.06
C ILE A 224 -8.65 6.86 2.61
N HIS A 225 -8.76 7.32 1.36
CA HIS A 225 -9.95 7.96 0.83
C HIS A 225 -11.18 7.02 0.83
N ASP A 226 -11.01 5.81 0.32
CA ASP A 226 -12.12 4.90 0.09
C ASP A 226 -12.41 3.96 1.27
N SER A 227 -11.49 3.84 2.23
CA SER A 227 -11.61 2.85 3.31
C SER A 227 -11.34 3.43 4.70
N THR A 228 -10.09 3.69 5.08
CA THR A 228 -9.75 3.87 6.49
C THR A 228 -10.32 5.14 7.12
N GLN A 229 -10.53 6.23 6.36
CA GLN A 229 -11.19 7.43 6.88
C GLN A 229 -12.63 7.17 7.37
N HIS A 230 -13.26 6.09 6.92
CA HIS A 230 -14.64 5.73 7.26
C HIS A 230 -14.73 4.77 8.47
N LEU A 231 -13.60 4.23 8.93
CA LEU A 231 -13.56 3.40 10.13
C LEU A 231 -13.87 4.24 11.38
N ASN A 232 -14.47 3.60 12.38
CA ASN A 232 -14.64 4.20 13.69
C ASN A 232 -13.30 4.28 14.43
N ASP A 233 -13.19 5.12 15.43
CA ASP A 233 -11.93 5.39 16.12
C ASP A 233 -11.43 4.14 16.88
N GLY A 234 -12.33 3.32 17.44
CA GLY A 234 -11.96 2.07 18.12
C GLY A 234 -11.30 1.04 17.18
N ASP A 235 -11.74 0.94 15.93
CA ASP A 235 -11.11 0.08 14.93
C ASP A 235 -9.74 0.63 14.48
N LEU A 236 -9.62 1.95 14.32
CA LEU A 236 -8.33 2.58 14.02
C LEU A 236 -7.32 2.41 15.15
N GLU A 237 -7.75 2.56 16.41
CA GLU A 237 -6.94 2.31 17.59
C GLU A 237 -6.51 0.85 17.67
N ALA A 238 -7.42 -0.08 17.38
CA ALA A 238 -7.12 -1.51 17.35
C ALA A 238 -6.05 -1.84 16.31
N ILE A 239 -6.16 -1.27 15.09
CA ILE A 239 -5.13 -1.38 14.04
C ILE A 239 -3.79 -0.84 14.56
N ALA A 240 -3.77 0.34 15.19
CA ALA A 240 -2.55 0.94 15.72
C ALA A 240 -1.92 0.06 16.82
N VAL A 241 -2.72 -0.50 17.73
CA VAL A 241 -2.25 -1.43 18.79
C VAL A 241 -1.61 -2.67 18.18
N PHE A 242 -2.24 -3.28 17.19
CA PHE A 242 -1.69 -4.44 16.50
C PHE A 242 -0.37 -4.10 15.78
N LEU A 243 -0.34 -3.06 14.97
CA LEU A 243 0.87 -2.66 14.23
C LEU A 243 2.04 -2.32 15.16
N LYS A 244 1.78 -1.64 16.28
CA LYS A 244 2.80 -1.31 17.29
C LYS A 244 3.32 -2.52 18.06
N SER A 245 2.63 -3.64 18.05
CA SER A 245 3.07 -4.89 18.68
C SER A 245 4.05 -5.69 17.80
N LEU A 246 4.19 -5.34 16.52
CA LEU A 246 5.06 -6.06 15.60
C LEU A 246 6.54 -5.73 15.86
N SER A 247 7.33 -6.78 16.11
CA SER A 247 8.77 -6.63 16.33
C SER A 247 9.48 -6.01 15.13
N PRO A 248 10.50 -5.19 15.32
CA PRO A 248 11.32 -4.67 14.23
C PRO A 248 12.02 -5.81 13.47
N ILE A 249 12.31 -5.60 12.19
CA ILE A 249 13.12 -6.52 11.38
C ILE A 249 14.59 -6.37 11.77
N HIS A 250 15.01 -5.13 12.04
CA HIS A 250 16.37 -4.76 12.40
C HIS A 250 16.42 -4.18 13.83
N PRO A 251 16.29 -5.03 14.88
CA PRO A 251 16.16 -4.55 16.26
C PRO A 251 17.38 -3.76 16.76
N ASN A 252 18.55 -3.98 16.16
CA ASN A 252 19.80 -3.32 16.52
C ASN A 252 20.18 -2.17 15.58
N ALA A 253 19.35 -1.84 14.60
CA ALA A 253 19.58 -0.64 13.80
C ALA A 253 19.36 0.59 14.68
N ALA A 254 20.46 1.12 15.23
CA ALA A 254 20.43 2.36 15.94
C ALA A 254 19.87 3.45 15.03
N ILE A 255 19.00 4.30 15.56
CA ILE A 255 18.82 5.62 14.96
C ILE A 255 20.20 6.24 15.05
N ASN A 256 20.85 6.41 13.91
CA ASN A 256 22.07 7.18 13.92
C ASN A 256 21.71 8.54 14.50
N GLN A 257 22.15 8.81 15.75
CA GLN A 257 22.22 10.17 16.26
C GLN A 257 22.82 11.01 15.14
N PRO A 258 22.46 12.27 14.97
CA PRO A 258 23.02 13.09 13.89
C PRO A 258 24.54 13.20 14.07
N GLN A 259 25.20 12.12 13.75
CA GLN A 259 26.61 12.16 13.40
C GLN A 259 26.62 12.91 12.09
N THR A 260 27.46 13.89 11.95
CA THR A 260 27.67 14.55 10.67
C THR A 260 27.98 13.43 9.67
N PRO A 261 27.04 13.01 8.81
CA PRO A 261 27.30 11.89 7.90
C PRO A 261 28.50 12.30 7.07
N VAL A 262 29.42 11.38 6.84
CA VAL A 262 30.44 11.59 5.81
C VAL A 262 29.69 11.61 4.47
N MET A 263 29.22 12.79 4.10
CA MET A 263 28.45 12.96 2.88
C MET A 263 29.31 12.58 1.68
N THR A 264 28.80 11.72 0.84
CA THR A 264 29.42 11.40 -0.45
C THR A 264 29.52 12.64 -1.33
N ALA A 265 30.36 12.60 -2.37
CA ALA A 265 30.44 13.71 -3.32
C ALA A 265 29.08 14.00 -3.97
N ALA A 266 28.29 12.96 -4.31
CA ALA A 266 26.95 13.10 -4.87
C ALA A 266 26.00 13.79 -3.88
N ALA A 267 25.99 13.38 -2.61
CA ALA A 267 25.16 14.01 -1.59
C ALA A 267 25.54 15.48 -1.37
N ARG A 268 26.83 15.83 -1.38
CA ARG A 268 27.28 17.24 -1.29
C ARG A 268 26.85 18.07 -2.50
N ALA A 269 26.85 17.51 -3.71
CA ALA A 269 26.37 18.18 -4.91
C ALA A 269 24.85 18.45 -4.86
N GLY A 270 24.09 17.62 -4.14
CA GLY A 270 22.64 17.79 -3.96
C GLY A 270 22.24 18.96 -3.05
N ASP A 271 23.11 19.43 -2.14
CA ASP A 271 22.80 20.52 -1.20
C ASP A 271 22.36 21.82 -1.90
N PRO A 272 23.14 22.41 -2.84
CA PRO A 272 22.72 23.63 -3.53
C PRO A 272 21.45 23.41 -4.40
N LEU A 273 21.28 22.22 -4.97
CA LEU A 273 20.09 21.88 -5.73
C LEU A 273 18.85 21.78 -4.83
N TYR A 274 19.00 21.17 -3.65
CA TYR A 274 17.95 21.14 -2.64
C TYR A 274 17.56 22.55 -2.20
N ALA A 275 18.55 23.41 -1.92
CA ALA A 275 18.31 24.78 -1.53
C ALA A 275 17.52 25.55 -2.60
N ALA A 276 17.84 25.33 -3.88
CA ALA A 276 17.19 26.01 -4.99
C ALA A 276 15.76 25.53 -5.29
N HIS A 277 15.47 24.23 -5.13
CA HIS A 277 14.22 23.62 -5.63
C HIS A 277 13.29 23.09 -4.53
N CYS A 278 13.80 22.83 -3.31
CA CYS A 278 13.06 22.10 -2.28
C CYS A 278 12.89 22.88 -0.96
N ALA A 279 13.91 23.68 -0.58
CA ALA A 279 13.98 24.31 0.74
C ALA A 279 12.86 25.34 0.98
N MET A 280 12.26 25.92 -0.04
CA MET A 280 11.15 26.87 0.11
C MET A 280 9.96 26.20 0.82
N CYS A 281 9.66 24.94 0.52
CA CYS A 281 8.56 24.19 1.12
C CYS A 281 9.06 23.30 2.27
N HIS A 282 10.11 22.51 2.03
CA HIS A 282 10.59 21.53 3.00
C HIS A 282 11.57 22.11 4.04
N GLN A 283 11.88 23.40 3.95
CA GLN A 283 12.78 24.16 4.80
C GLN A 283 14.24 23.68 4.73
N ALA A 284 15.20 24.54 5.12
CA ALA A 284 16.64 24.33 4.94
C ALA A 284 17.19 23.05 5.62
N GLN A 285 16.55 22.59 6.69
CA GLN A 285 16.94 21.36 7.41
C GLN A 285 15.94 20.21 7.20
N GLY A 286 15.15 20.26 6.13
CA GLY A 286 14.18 19.22 5.82
C GLY A 286 13.07 19.04 6.85
N GLN A 287 12.89 19.98 7.79
CA GLN A 287 11.93 19.87 8.89
C GLN A 287 10.48 20.10 8.45
N GLY A 288 10.28 20.61 7.24
CA GLY A 288 8.95 20.96 6.73
C GLY A 288 8.26 22.08 7.49
N ILE A 289 6.98 22.23 7.27
CA ILE A 289 6.11 23.15 8.01
C ILE A 289 4.95 22.32 8.57
N PRO A 290 4.81 22.19 9.91
CA PRO A 290 3.78 21.36 10.53
C PRO A 290 2.40 21.64 9.97
N ASN A 291 1.67 20.59 9.62
CA ASN A 291 0.34 20.64 8.99
C ASN A 291 0.26 21.31 7.61
N VAL A 292 1.38 21.69 6.99
CA VAL A 292 1.43 22.30 5.65
C VAL A 292 2.31 21.47 4.73
N PHE A 293 3.61 21.43 4.99
CA PHE A 293 4.56 20.68 4.18
C PHE A 293 5.24 19.58 5.00
N PRO A 294 5.27 18.33 4.52
CA PRO A 294 5.84 17.21 5.28
C PRO A 294 7.33 17.41 5.52
N ALA A 295 7.80 16.93 6.67
CA ALA A 295 9.23 16.82 6.95
C ALA A 295 9.87 15.76 6.04
N LEU A 296 11.08 16.04 5.58
CA LEU A 296 11.98 15.07 4.94
C LEU A 296 13.01 14.52 5.96
N ALA A 297 13.29 15.30 7.00
CA ALA A 297 14.13 14.89 8.12
C ALA A 297 13.48 13.72 8.86
N LEU A 298 14.26 12.67 9.12
CA LEU A 298 13.80 11.46 9.83
C LEU A 298 12.52 10.84 9.24
N ASN A 299 12.28 11.03 7.95
CA ASN A 299 11.08 10.54 7.30
C ASN A 299 11.23 9.05 6.93
N PRO A 300 10.36 8.16 7.42
CA PRO A 300 10.48 6.72 7.16
C PRO A 300 10.39 6.38 5.66
N THR A 301 9.62 7.13 4.86
CA THR A 301 9.56 6.92 3.41
C THR A 301 10.85 7.31 2.70
N VAL A 302 11.56 8.32 3.20
CA VAL A 302 12.90 8.70 2.70
C VAL A 302 13.94 7.64 3.06
N ASN A 303 13.79 7.01 4.23
CA ASN A 303 14.69 5.99 4.75
C ASN A 303 14.44 4.58 4.22
N THR A 304 13.43 4.37 3.40
CA THR A 304 13.20 3.04 2.78
C THR A 304 14.42 2.56 2.00
N PRO A 305 14.69 1.24 1.94
CA PRO A 305 15.82 0.72 1.15
C PRO A 305 15.69 1.05 -0.35
N ASP A 306 14.46 1.14 -0.86
CA ASP A 306 14.16 1.45 -2.25
C ASP A 306 13.86 2.95 -2.42
N PRO A 307 14.63 3.70 -3.24
CA PRO A 307 14.46 5.14 -3.41
C PRO A 307 13.27 5.54 -4.29
N ILE A 308 12.49 4.58 -4.81
CA ILE A 308 11.47 4.83 -5.84
C ILE A 308 10.46 5.91 -5.43
N ASN A 309 10.02 5.93 -4.17
CA ASN A 309 9.06 6.93 -3.71
C ASN A 309 9.62 8.34 -3.77
N THR A 310 10.86 8.51 -3.27
CA THR A 310 11.57 9.80 -3.28
C THR A 310 11.78 10.29 -4.71
N ILE A 311 12.23 9.41 -5.61
CA ILE A 311 12.48 9.74 -7.01
C ILE A 311 11.16 10.08 -7.72
N ARG A 312 10.11 9.27 -7.54
CA ARG A 312 8.80 9.51 -8.19
C ARG A 312 8.19 10.84 -7.78
N MET A 313 8.27 11.17 -6.48
CA MET A 313 7.74 12.45 -5.99
C MET A 313 8.47 13.64 -6.62
N MET A 314 9.77 13.55 -6.86
CA MET A 314 10.50 14.60 -7.60
C MET A 314 10.14 14.64 -9.08
N LEU A 315 9.98 13.47 -9.73
CA LEU A 315 9.74 13.39 -11.17
C LEU A 315 8.32 13.78 -11.58
N HIS A 316 7.31 13.43 -10.78
CA HIS A 316 5.90 13.59 -11.15
C HIS A 316 5.08 14.41 -10.14
N GLY A 317 5.73 14.86 -9.08
CA GLY A 317 4.98 15.49 -8.01
C GLY A 317 3.96 14.56 -7.38
N GLY A 318 2.92 15.12 -6.82
CA GLY A 318 1.81 14.41 -6.22
C GLY A 318 1.00 15.31 -5.32
N HIS A 319 -0.12 14.81 -4.87
CA HIS A 319 -0.98 15.52 -3.93
C HIS A 319 -1.30 14.61 -2.74
N THR A 320 -1.56 15.24 -1.60
CA THR A 320 -2.06 14.56 -0.41
C THR A 320 -3.49 14.11 -0.64
N VAL A 321 -3.95 13.13 0.14
CA VAL A 321 -5.33 12.65 0.03
C VAL A 321 -6.33 13.69 0.54
N GLU A 322 -7.44 13.84 -0.16
CA GLU A 322 -8.61 14.57 0.32
C GLU A 322 -9.43 13.67 1.26
N THR A 323 -9.67 14.14 2.46
CA THR A 323 -10.51 13.48 3.47
C THR A 323 -11.31 14.50 4.25
N LYS A 324 -12.24 14.04 5.08
CA LYS A 324 -12.97 14.94 6.00
C LYS A 324 -12.04 15.73 6.94
N GLY A 325 -10.91 15.11 7.34
CA GLY A 325 -9.90 15.74 8.19
C GLY A 325 -8.79 16.47 7.42
N ASN A 326 -8.76 16.37 6.10
CA ASN A 326 -7.84 17.07 5.20
C ASN A 326 -8.58 17.50 3.92
N PRO A 327 -9.49 18.49 4.00
CA PRO A 327 -10.34 18.87 2.87
C PRO A 327 -9.62 19.66 1.77
N THR A 328 -8.40 20.10 2.03
CA THR A 328 -7.61 20.87 1.07
C THR A 328 -6.27 20.16 0.82
N PRO A 329 -6.21 19.24 -0.15
CA PRO A 329 -4.98 18.54 -0.46
C PRO A 329 -3.90 19.49 -0.97
N MET A 330 -2.67 19.31 -0.45
CA MET A 330 -1.49 20.03 -0.90
C MET A 330 -0.82 19.28 -2.03
N ALA A 331 -0.24 20.00 -2.98
CA ALA A 331 0.45 19.43 -4.12
C ALA A 331 1.96 19.70 -4.04
N MET A 332 2.76 18.68 -4.31
CA MET A 332 4.16 18.82 -4.69
C MET A 332 4.25 18.96 -6.21
N PRO A 333 4.94 19.97 -6.75
CA PRO A 333 5.07 20.17 -8.19
C PRO A 333 5.88 19.03 -8.85
N ASP A 334 5.60 18.81 -10.13
CA ASP A 334 6.41 17.97 -11.02
C ASP A 334 7.70 18.72 -11.39
N LEU A 335 8.85 18.12 -11.09
CA LEU A 335 10.17 18.64 -11.43
C LEU A 335 10.85 17.80 -12.52
N GLY A 336 10.17 16.79 -13.06
CA GLY A 336 10.76 15.86 -14.02
C GLY A 336 11.19 16.47 -15.33
N ALA A 337 10.52 17.55 -15.78
CA ALA A 337 10.92 18.31 -16.95
C ALA A 337 12.06 19.31 -16.68
N THR A 338 12.25 19.70 -15.42
CA THR A 338 13.25 20.71 -15.00
C THR A 338 14.58 20.08 -14.60
N LEU A 339 14.52 18.90 -13.93
CA LEU A 339 15.70 18.23 -13.37
C LEU A 339 16.09 17.00 -14.21
N GLY A 340 17.36 16.96 -14.60
CA GLY A 340 17.97 15.79 -15.24
C GLY A 340 18.21 14.66 -14.22
N ASP A 341 18.46 13.44 -14.72
CA ASP A 341 18.62 12.25 -13.88
C ASP A 341 19.76 12.39 -12.86
N THR A 342 20.85 13.03 -13.24
CA THR A 342 21.99 13.31 -12.31
C THR A 342 21.55 14.23 -11.18
N GLN A 343 20.85 15.32 -11.48
CA GLN A 343 20.38 16.28 -10.47
C GLN A 343 19.38 15.64 -9.51
N VAL A 344 18.45 14.84 -10.02
CA VAL A 344 17.50 14.08 -9.17
C VAL A 344 18.25 13.10 -8.26
N ALA A 345 19.26 12.39 -8.77
CA ALA A 345 20.08 11.48 -7.99
C ALA A 345 20.86 12.18 -6.88
N GLU A 346 21.44 13.36 -7.17
CA GLU A 346 22.15 14.19 -6.21
C GLU A 346 21.23 14.71 -5.10
N ILE A 347 20.07 15.27 -5.45
CA ILE A 347 19.06 15.72 -4.47
C ILE A 347 18.57 14.54 -3.62
N ALA A 348 18.24 13.40 -4.25
CA ALA A 348 17.78 12.21 -3.53
C ALA A 348 18.87 11.72 -2.55
N SER A 349 20.13 11.66 -2.97
CA SER A 349 21.24 11.25 -2.12
C SER A 349 21.45 12.21 -0.95
N TYR A 350 21.35 13.52 -1.20
CA TYR A 350 21.42 14.54 -0.14
C TYR A 350 20.32 14.37 0.90
N VAL A 351 19.05 14.29 0.47
CA VAL A 351 17.90 14.14 1.36
C VAL A 351 17.98 12.82 2.15
N ARG A 352 18.40 11.74 1.51
CA ARG A 352 18.48 10.40 2.12
C ARG A 352 19.65 10.23 3.09
N SER A 353 20.63 11.13 3.08
CA SER A 353 21.80 11.12 3.99
C SER A 353 21.86 12.33 4.92
N SER A 354 20.82 13.17 4.96
CA SER A 354 20.80 14.40 5.77
C SER A 354 19.79 14.31 6.91
N TRP A 355 19.98 15.15 7.94
CA TRP A 355 19.04 15.42 9.02
C TRP A 355 18.56 14.17 9.77
N GLY A 356 19.46 13.20 9.96
CA GLY A 356 19.18 11.93 10.64
C GLY A 356 18.61 10.85 9.75
N ASN A 357 18.44 11.10 8.45
CA ASN A 357 18.22 10.05 7.47
C ASN A 357 19.54 9.30 7.23
N ASP A 358 19.44 7.99 7.04
CA ASP A 358 20.58 7.08 6.81
C ASP A 358 20.19 5.98 5.81
N ALA A 359 19.94 6.42 4.59
CA ALA A 359 19.57 5.52 3.50
C ALA A 359 20.59 5.57 2.35
N PRO A 360 20.71 4.51 1.56
CA PRO A 360 21.68 4.44 0.47
C PRO A 360 21.56 5.59 -0.53
N ASN A 361 22.71 6.03 -1.08
CA ASN A 361 22.74 6.98 -2.17
C ASN A 361 22.03 6.44 -3.41
N VAL A 362 21.62 7.36 -4.26
CA VAL A 362 20.93 7.09 -5.52
C VAL A 362 21.84 7.39 -6.69
N SER A 363 21.86 6.54 -7.69
CA SER A 363 22.60 6.76 -8.95
C SER A 363 21.72 7.37 -10.03
N ALA A 364 22.30 8.07 -10.98
CA ALA A 364 21.60 8.60 -12.15
C ALA A 364 20.95 7.47 -12.99
N ASP A 365 21.59 6.30 -13.06
CA ASP A 365 21.04 5.13 -13.76
C ASP A 365 19.75 4.60 -13.10
N GLU A 366 19.67 4.62 -11.76
CA GLU A 366 18.43 4.27 -11.05
C GLU A 366 17.31 5.27 -11.35
N VAL A 367 17.64 6.58 -11.36
CA VAL A 367 16.66 7.61 -11.73
C VAL A 367 16.18 7.40 -13.15
N ALA A 368 17.08 7.16 -14.12
CA ALA A 368 16.74 6.92 -15.52
C ALA A 368 15.82 5.68 -15.68
N LYS A 369 16.10 4.60 -14.95
CA LYS A 369 15.24 3.40 -14.92
C LYS A 369 13.86 3.69 -14.38
N ILE A 370 13.78 4.43 -13.26
CA ILE A 370 12.50 4.79 -12.63
C ILE A 370 11.73 5.76 -13.53
N ARG A 371 12.38 6.76 -14.14
CA ARG A 371 11.75 7.69 -15.09
C ARG A 371 11.08 6.94 -16.26
N LYS A 372 11.77 5.97 -16.85
CA LYS A 372 11.20 5.10 -17.91
C LYS A 372 10.02 4.27 -17.40
N LEU A 373 10.16 3.68 -16.21
CA LEU A 373 9.14 2.84 -15.59
C LEU A 373 7.82 3.59 -15.32
N VAL A 374 7.91 4.87 -14.94
CA VAL A 374 6.72 5.67 -14.60
C VAL A 374 6.14 6.42 -15.80
N ALA A 375 6.94 6.68 -16.85
CA ALA A 375 6.45 7.24 -18.11
C ALA A 375 5.64 6.24 -18.96
N ALA A 376 5.79 4.95 -18.71
CA ALA A 376 5.11 3.87 -19.44
C ALA A 376 3.65 3.59 -18.97
N LYS A 377 3.08 4.48 -18.13
CA LYS A 377 1.69 4.37 -17.64
C LYS A 377 0.75 5.31 -18.47
#